data_391922d4b94b618f9b3b703165fa922e
#
_entry.id   391922d4b94b618f9b3b703165fa922e
#
_cell.length_a   1.000
_cell.length_b   1.000
_cell.length_c   1.000
_cell.angle_alpha   90.00
_cell.angle_beta   90.00
_cell.angle_gamma   90.00
#
_symmetry.space_group_name_H-M   'P 1'
#
loop_
_entity.id
_entity.type
_entity.pdbx_description
1 polymer ?
#
loop_
_entity_poly.entity_id
_entity_poly.type
_entity_poly.pdbx_seq_one_letter_code
_entity_poly.pdbx_strand_id
1 'polypeptide(L)'
;MKTILAIFCFIALAIGKPLQAQTSLDEKALRELPQAFTNAWAKHDGHELAKIMADDVDFVTVSATWLSGRADFEKYHTRLLSGQFKESTRTPLETAVRFIRPDLALLHCSWRHQGDKSVDGSVRPPRTGMMTMLVEKRKGTWLVVAAQNTNSGPVSPELLQDIKSPITVPGSVP
;
A
#
# COMPACT_ATOMS: atom_id res chain seq x y z
N MET A 1 1.89 73.25 4.66
CA MET A 1 1.95 72.18 3.68
C MET A 1 2.26 70.89 4.44
N LYS A 2 1.26 70.03 4.65
CA LYS A 2 1.39 68.71 5.31
C LYS A 2 1.22 67.63 4.27
N THR A 3 2.30 66.95 3.92
CA THR A 3 2.31 65.86 2.95
C THR A 3 1.90 64.56 3.65
N ILE A 4 0.74 64.03 3.31
CA ILE A 4 0.27 62.72 3.81
C ILE A 4 0.86 61.64 2.91
N LEU A 5 1.72 60.79 3.47
CA LEU A 5 2.30 59.61 2.82
C LEU A 5 1.33 58.44 3.02
N ALA A 6 0.64 58.06 1.94
CA ALA A 6 -0.23 56.89 1.93
C ALA A 6 0.61 55.59 1.72
N ILE A 7 0.73 54.79 2.77
CA ILE A 7 1.34 53.45 2.69
C ILE A 7 0.30 52.49 2.15
N PHE A 8 0.48 52.03 0.90
CA PHE A 8 -0.30 50.94 0.31
C PHE A 8 0.27 49.58 0.84
N CYS A 9 -0.46 48.96 1.77
CA CYS A 9 -0.15 47.62 2.21
C CYS A 9 -0.69 46.64 1.17
N PHE A 10 0.18 46.05 0.33
CA PHE A 10 -0.14 44.95 -0.54
C PHE A 10 -0.28 43.68 0.30
N ILE A 11 -1.50 43.28 0.63
CA ILE A 11 -1.80 41.94 1.18
C ILE A 11 -1.78 40.97 0.01
N ALA A 12 -0.68 40.23 -0.12
CA ALA A 12 -0.62 39.05 -1.01
C ALA A 12 -1.54 37.97 -0.45
N LEU A 13 -2.75 37.81 -1.02
CA LEU A 13 -3.58 36.63 -0.79
C LEU A 13 -2.84 35.43 -1.39
N ALA A 14 -2.11 34.69 -0.56
CA ALA A 14 -1.68 33.34 -0.91
C ALA A 14 -2.95 32.47 -1.02
N ILE A 15 -3.40 32.20 -2.26
CA ILE A 15 -4.46 31.26 -2.55
C ILE A 15 -3.89 29.85 -2.25
N GLY A 16 -3.83 29.51 -0.98
CA GLY A 16 -3.57 28.13 -0.55
C GLY A 16 -4.74 27.28 -1.02
N LYS A 17 -4.46 26.20 -1.75
CA LYS A 17 -5.49 25.18 -2.07
C LYS A 17 -6.14 24.78 -0.75
N PRO A 18 -7.49 24.67 -0.69
CA PRO A 18 -8.15 24.31 0.55
C PRO A 18 -7.62 22.96 1.02
N LEU A 19 -7.17 22.90 2.26
CA LEU A 19 -6.59 21.70 2.91
C LEU A 19 -7.49 20.45 2.72
N GLN A 20 -8.78 20.65 2.68
CA GLN A 20 -9.80 19.61 2.51
C GLN A 20 -9.79 18.98 1.11
N ALA A 21 -9.55 19.76 0.05
CA ALA A 21 -9.44 19.24 -1.31
C ALA A 21 -8.14 18.44 -1.51
N GLN A 22 -7.05 18.86 -0.88
CA GLN A 22 -5.79 18.12 -0.88
C GLN A 22 -5.95 16.77 -0.20
N THR A 23 -6.62 16.70 0.96
CA THR A 23 -6.86 15.45 1.70
C THR A 23 -7.71 14.46 0.91
N SER A 24 -8.73 14.92 0.15
CA SER A 24 -9.58 14.02 -0.65
C SER A 24 -8.83 13.41 -1.84
N LEU A 25 -7.94 14.17 -2.49
CA LEU A 25 -7.09 13.67 -3.58
C LEU A 25 -6.05 12.67 -3.05
N ASP A 26 -5.48 12.94 -1.90
CA ASP A 26 -4.53 12.05 -1.25
C ASP A 26 -5.20 10.75 -0.80
N GLU A 27 -6.38 10.82 -0.22
CA GLU A 27 -7.14 9.61 0.17
C GLU A 27 -7.47 8.75 -1.04
N LYS A 28 -7.90 9.35 -2.15
CA LYS A 28 -8.14 8.62 -3.40
C LYS A 28 -6.87 7.92 -3.88
N ALA A 29 -5.74 8.62 -3.95
CA ALA A 29 -4.47 8.05 -4.37
C ALA A 29 -4.03 6.87 -3.49
N LEU A 30 -4.22 6.99 -2.17
CA LEU A 30 -3.90 5.92 -1.22
C LEU A 30 -4.82 4.70 -1.39
N ARG A 31 -6.12 4.90 -1.64
CA ARG A 31 -7.07 3.80 -1.89
C ARG A 31 -6.80 3.08 -3.21
N GLU A 32 -6.19 3.75 -4.18
CA GLU A 32 -5.82 3.18 -5.49
C GLU A 32 -4.48 2.42 -5.44
N LEU A 33 -3.64 2.62 -4.41
CA LEU A 33 -2.32 2.02 -4.31
C LEU A 33 -2.34 0.47 -4.34
N PRO A 34 -3.25 -0.26 -3.66
CA PRO A 34 -3.35 -1.70 -3.77
C PRO A 34 -3.71 -2.19 -5.17
N GLN A 35 -4.50 -1.41 -5.92
CA GLN A 35 -4.80 -1.72 -7.32
C GLN A 35 -3.56 -1.47 -8.21
N ALA A 36 -2.79 -0.42 -7.96
CA ALA A 36 -1.53 -0.16 -8.66
C ALA A 36 -0.53 -1.31 -8.43
N PHE A 37 -0.42 -1.81 -7.19
CA PHE A 37 0.36 -3.01 -6.86
C PHE A 37 -0.12 -4.23 -7.66
N THR A 38 -1.43 -4.46 -7.72
CA THR A 38 -2.03 -5.57 -8.47
C THR A 38 -1.79 -5.46 -9.98
N ASN A 39 -1.90 -4.26 -10.54
CA ASN A 39 -1.66 -4.01 -11.95
C ASN A 39 -0.18 -4.28 -12.33
N ALA A 40 0.74 -3.90 -11.45
CA ALA A 40 2.17 -4.19 -11.62
C ALA A 40 2.44 -5.70 -11.47
N TRP A 41 1.80 -6.37 -10.50
CA TRP A 41 1.86 -7.82 -10.34
C TRP A 41 1.40 -8.56 -11.61
N ALA A 42 0.31 -8.13 -12.23
CA ALA A 42 -0.25 -8.76 -13.43
C ALA A 42 0.68 -8.65 -14.66
N LYS A 43 1.63 -7.71 -14.66
CA LYS A 43 2.69 -7.64 -15.69
C LYS A 43 3.79 -8.68 -15.47
N HIS A 44 3.82 -9.35 -14.32
CA HIS A 44 4.88 -10.25 -13.86
C HIS A 44 6.28 -9.63 -13.93
N ASP A 45 6.36 -8.31 -13.71
CA ASP A 45 7.58 -7.52 -13.77
C ASP A 45 7.90 -6.92 -12.39
N GLY A 46 9.01 -7.38 -11.79
CA GLY A 46 9.45 -6.91 -10.48
C GLY A 46 9.88 -5.45 -10.48
N HIS A 47 10.37 -4.92 -11.61
CA HIS A 47 10.72 -3.51 -11.77
C HIS A 47 9.48 -2.62 -11.71
N GLU A 48 8.42 -3.00 -12.44
CA GLU A 48 7.14 -2.27 -12.38
C GLU A 48 6.57 -2.26 -10.96
N LEU A 49 6.68 -3.40 -10.26
CA LEU A 49 6.22 -3.52 -8.90
C LEU A 49 7.02 -2.63 -7.92
N ALA A 50 8.33 -2.47 -8.17
CA ALA A 50 9.20 -1.66 -7.34
C ALA A 50 8.96 -0.14 -7.45
N LYS A 51 8.28 0.34 -8.51
CA LYS A 51 8.03 1.79 -8.72
C LYS A 51 7.18 2.43 -7.64
N ILE A 52 6.35 1.67 -6.95
CA ILE A 52 5.52 2.18 -5.85
C ILE A 52 6.22 2.12 -4.49
N MET A 53 7.43 1.57 -4.44
CA MET A 53 8.24 1.47 -3.22
C MET A 53 9.19 2.66 -3.10
N ALA A 54 9.41 3.13 -1.87
CA ALA A 54 10.48 4.08 -1.58
C ALA A 54 11.86 3.43 -1.76
N ASP A 55 12.91 4.23 -2.00
CA ASP A 55 14.28 3.71 -2.17
C ASP A 55 14.77 2.95 -0.92
N ASP A 56 14.31 3.38 0.25
CA ASP A 56 14.64 2.86 1.58
C ASP A 56 13.51 1.99 2.18
N VAL A 57 12.67 1.37 1.37
CA VAL A 57 11.54 0.57 1.85
C VAL A 57 11.99 -0.62 2.70
N ASP A 58 11.27 -0.87 3.79
CA ASP A 58 11.33 -2.12 4.56
C ASP A 58 10.13 -3.00 4.21
N PHE A 59 10.36 -4.15 3.58
CA PHE A 59 9.27 -5.03 3.18
C PHE A 59 9.44 -6.43 3.77
N VAL A 60 8.45 -6.88 4.55
CA VAL A 60 8.41 -8.24 5.07
C VAL A 60 7.40 -9.08 4.28
N THR A 61 7.88 -10.14 3.66
CA THR A 61 7.06 -11.06 2.85
C THR A 61 6.17 -11.95 3.71
N VAL A 62 5.22 -12.67 3.09
CA VAL A 62 4.39 -13.70 3.76
C VAL A 62 5.22 -14.85 4.37
N SER A 63 6.47 -15.02 3.93
CA SER A 63 7.40 -16.03 4.43
C SER A 63 8.37 -15.48 5.48
N ALA A 64 8.07 -14.32 6.06
CA ALA A 64 8.92 -13.62 7.03
C ALA A 64 10.33 -13.25 6.50
N THR A 65 10.52 -13.16 5.17
CA THR A 65 11.75 -12.64 4.58
C THR A 65 11.70 -11.12 4.61
N TRP A 66 12.67 -10.50 5.26
CA TRP A 66 12.84 -9.05 5.27
C TRP A 66 13.69 -8.61 4.08
N LEU A 67 13.13 -7.73 3.27
CA LEU A 67 13.79 -7.09 2.12
C LEU A 67 14.04 -5.63 2.50
N SER A 68 15.30 -5.21 2.46
CA SER A 68 15.70 -3.85 2.83
C SER A 68 16.08 -3.05 1.59
N GLY A 69 15.29 -2.02 1.31
CA GLY A 69 15.43 -1.15 0.14
C GLY A 69 14.76 -1.66 -1.13
N ARG A 70 14.48 -0.73 -2.04
CA ARG A 70 13.81 -0.99 -3.32
C ARG A 70 14.55 -2.02 -4.18
N ALA A 71 15.87 -2.00 -4.19
CA ALA A 71 16.68 -2.90 -5.01
C ALA A 71 16.50 -4.38 -4.60
N ASP A 72 16.48 -4.68 -3.30
CA ASP A 72 16.23 -6.04 -2.82
C ASP A 72 14.78 -6.46 -3.06
N PHE A 73 13.83 -5.53 -2.89
CA PHE A 73 12.43 -5.76 -3.22
C PHE A 73 12.26 -6.13 -4.71
N GLU A 74 12.84 -5.36 -5.62
CA GLU A 74 12.80 -5.60 -7.07
C GLU A 74 13.42 -6.94 -7.44
N LYS A 75 14.62 -7.21 -6.95
CA LYS A 75 15.36 -8.46 -7.20
C LYS A 75 14.59 -9.69 -6.74
N TYR A 76 14.00 -9.62 -5.54
CA TYR A 76 13.19 -10.72 -4.99
C TYR A 76 11.95 -10.97 -5.86
N HIS A 77 11.18 -9.91 -6.16
CA HIS A 77 9.93 -10.05 -6.89
C HIS A 77 10.15 -10.40 -8.37
N THR A 78 11.23 -9.95 -9.00
CA THR A 78 11.61 -10.37 -10.36
C THR A 78 11.81 -11.89 -10.43
N ARG A 79 12.54 -12.47 -9.46
CA ARG A 79 12.73 -13.92 -9.38
C ARG A 79 11.45 -14.67 -9.06
N LEU A 80 10.65 -14.14 -8.14
CA LEU A 80 9.37 -14.72 -7.74
C LEU A 80 8.40 -14.78 -8.92
N LEU A 81 8.24 -13.67 -9.63
CA LEU A 81 7.29 -13.50 -10.73
C LEU A 81 7.71 -14.22 -12.03
N SER A 82 9.00 -14.39 -12.27
CA SER A 82 9.50 -15.22 -13.38
C SER A 82 9.50 -16.72 -13.06
N GLY A 83 9.37 -17.09 -11.79
CA GLY A 83 9.43 -18.47 -11.29
C GLY A 83 8.08 -19.00 -10.82
N GLN A 84 7.99 -19.25 -9.52
CA GLN A 84 6.83 -19.90 -8.87
C GLN A 84 5.51 -19.13 -9.06
N PHE A 85 5.57 -17.82 -9.28
CA PHE A 85 4.41 -16.93 -9.39
C PHE A 85 4.13 -16.44 -10.82
N LYS A 86 4.78 -17.01 -11.83
CA LYS A 86 4.64 -16.57 -13.23
C LYS A 86 3.22 -16.70 -13.81
N GLU A 87 2.38 -17.53 -13.21
CA GLU A 87 0.99 -17.75 -13.62
C GLU A 87 0.00 -17.22 -12.58
N SER A 88 0.53 -16.57 -11.53
CA SER A 88 -0.29 -16.14 -10.42
C SER A 88 -1.08 -14.88 -10.70
N THR A 89 -2.25 -14.80 -10.08
CA THR A 89 -3.08 -13.61 -10.06
C THR A 89 -3.29 -13.13 -8.63
N ARG A 90 -3.36 -11.82 -8.47
CA ARG A 90 -3.65 -11.15 -7.21
C ARG A 90 -4.82 -10.21 -7.41
N THR A 91 -5.73 -10.15 -6.45
CA THR A 91 -6.88 -9.25 -6.45
C THR A 91 -6.92 -8.51 -5.12
N PRO A 92 -6.90 -7.18 -5.09
CA PRO A 92 -7.18 -6.42 -3.88
C PRO A 92 -8.68 -6.56 -3.57
N LEU A 93 -9.04 -6.62 -2.30
CA LEU A 93 -10.42 -6.75 -1.85
C LEU A 93 -10.85 -5.45 -1.16
N GLU A 94 -10.53 -5.28 0.11
CA GLU A 94 -10.90 -4.11 0.88
C GLU A 94 -9.66 -3.32 1.29
N THR A 95 -9.80 -2.00 1.39
CA THR A 95 -8.71 -1.11 1.81
C THR A 95 -9.21 -0.12 2.85
N ALA A 96 -8.60 -0.14 4.03
CA ALA A 96 -8.73 0.90 5.05
C ALA A 96 -7.53 1.83 4.99
N VAL A 97 -7.80 3.14 5.05
CA VAL A 97 -6.78 4.21 5.05
C VAL A 97 -6.91 5.00 6.34
N ARG A 98 -5.79 5.22 7.02
CA ARG A 98 -5.71 6.08 8.20
C ARG A 98 -4.53 7.05 8.06
N PHE A 99 -4.80 8.32 7.94
CA PHE A 99 -3.77 9.34 8.00
C PHE A 99 -3.17 9.42 9.42
N ILE A 100 -1.86 9.36 9.50
CA ILE A 100 -1.07 9.61 10.73
C ILE A 100 -0.67 11.08 10.77
N ARG A 101 -0.25 11.61 9.62
CA ARG A 101 0.08 13.01 9.33
C ARG A 101 -0.39 13.33 7.90
N PRO A 102 -0.40 14.60 7.47
CA PRO A 102 -0.79 14.96 6.10
C PRO A 102 0.04 14.29 5.00
N ASP A 103 1.26 13.87 5.31
CA ASP A 103 2.23 13.24 4.41
C ASP A 103 2.53 11.78 4.76
N LEU A 104 1.83 11.19 5.75
CA LEU A 104 2.06 9.83 6.22
C LEU A 104 0.74 9.12 6.50
N ALA A 105 0.54 7.96 5.91
CA ALA A 105 -0.66 7.16 6.10
C ALA A 105 -0.34 5.69 6.35
N LEU A 106 -1.22 5.03 7.12
CA LEU A 106 -1.25 3.60 7.32
C LEU A 106 -2.40 3.01 6.51
N LEU A 107 -2.11 1.99 5.72
CA LEU A 107 -3.07 1.24 4.92
C LEU A 107 -3.11 -0.21 5.39
N HIS A 108 -4.32 -0.75 5.46
CA HIS A 108 -4.55 -2.19 5.52
C HIS A 108 -5.32 -2.60 4.26
N CYS A 109 -4.77 -3.53 3.51
CA CYS A 109 -5.37 -4.04 2.28
C CYS A 109 -5.52 -5.56 2.37
N SER A 110 -6.75 -6.05 2.36
CA SER A 110 -6.99 -7.49 2.18
C SER A 110 -6.87 -7.86 0.71
N TRP A 111 -6.44 -9.08 0.44
CA TRP A 111 -6.19 -9.56 -0.91
C TRP A 111 -6.52 -11.05 -1.06
N ARG A 112 -6.79 -11.46 -2.30
CA ARG A 112 -6.86 -12.85 -2.75
C ARG A 112 -5.72 -13.14 -3.72
N HIS A 113 -5.18 -14.36 -3.64
CA HIS A 113 -4.08 -14.81 -4.48
C HIS A 113 -4.32 -16.26 -4.92
N GLN A 114 -3.96 -16.57 -6.18
CA GLN A 114 -4.08 -17.92 -6.74
C GLN A 114 -3.12 -18.12 -7.91
N GLY A 115 -2.91 -19.39 -8.31
CA GLY A 115 -2.13 -19.76 -9.51
C GLY A 115 -0.63 -19.83 -9.29
N ASP A 116 -0.14 -19.63 -8.08
CA ASP A 116 1.27 -19.82 -7.75
C ASP A 116 1.57 -21.29 -7.40
N LYS A 117 2.83 -21.66 -7.49
CA LYS A 117 3.35 -22.99 -7.23
C LYS A 117 4.20 -23.04 -5.95
N SER A 118 4.19 -24.17 -5.30
CA SER A 118 5.13 -24.50 -4.22
C SER A 118 6.53 -24.77 -4.80
N VAL A 119 7.52 -24.93 -3.91
CA VAL A 119 8.93 -25.25 -4.30
C VAL A 119 9.00 -26.60 -5.06
N ASP A 120 8.14 -27.54 -4.71
CA ASP A 120 8.03 -28.86 -5.38
C ASP A 120 7.25 -28.80 -6.72
N GLY A 121 6.79 -27.63 -7.15
CA GLY A 121 6.04 -27.43 -8.40
C GLY A 121 4.54 -27.66 -8.29
N SER A 122 4.02 -28.11 -7.15
CA SER A 122 2.57 -28.28 -6.94
C SER A 122 1.86 -26.94 -6.94
N VAL A 123 0.65 -26.89 -7.51
CA VAL A 123 -0.20 -25.68 -7.48
C VAL A 123 -0.73 -25.47 -6.07
N ARG A 124 -0.53 -24.28 -5.52
CA ARG A 124 -1.09 -23.93 -4.22
C ARG A 124 -2.58 -23.62 -4.33
N PRO A 125 -3.37 -23.96 -3.31
CA PRO A 125 -4.78 -23.55 -3.27
C PRO A 125 -4.88 -22.03 -3.22
N PRO A 126 -5.98 -21.45 -3.74
CA PRO A 126 -6.29 -20.04 -3.57
C PRO A 126 -6.26 -19.66 -2.09
N ARG A 127 -5.70 -18.50 -1.79
CA ARG A 127 -5.60 -18.00 -0.41
C ARG A 127 -5.86 -16.50 -0.33
N THR A 128 -6.10 -16.05 0.86
CA THR A 128 -6.30 -14.65 1.20
C THR A 128 -5.26 -14.20 2.22
N GLY A 129 -5.16 -12.91 2.41
CA GLY A 129 -4.27 -12.33 3.39
C GLY A 129 -4.49 -10.83 3.55
N MET A 130 -3.64 -10.24 4.35
CA MET A 130 -3.62 -8.80 4.59
C MET A 130 -2.21 -8.26 4.40
N MET A 131 -2.11 -7.12 3.75
CA MET A 131 -0.88 -6.33 3.69
C MET A 131 -1.11 -5.03 4.44
N THR A 132 -0.27 -4.78 5.43
CA THR A 132 -0.18 -3.50 6.13
C THR A 132 0.94 -2.70 5.50
N MET A 133 0.67 -1.45 5.11
CA MET A 133 1.63 -0.57 4.48
C MET A 133 1.69 0.77 5.21
N LEU A 134 2.89 1.23 5.52
CA LEU A 134 3.16 2.62 5.86
C LEU A 134 3.56 3.34 4.57
N VAL A 135 2.86 4.41 4.25
CA VAL A 135 3.00 5.13 2.98
C VAL A 135 3.29 6.59 3.26
N GLU A 136 4.34 7.12 2.65
CA GLU A 136 4.81 8.49 2.84
C GLU A 136 4.75 9.26 1.51
N LYS A 137 4.34 10.53 1.58
CA LYS A 137 4.31 11.42 0.43
C LYS A 137 5.66 12.11 0.26
N ARG A 138 6.47 11.63 -0.70
CA ARG A 138 7.78 12.18 -1.03
C ARG A 138 7.73 12.91 -2.37
N LYS A 139 8.07 14.20 -2.39
CA LYS A 139 8.06 15.05 -3.60
C LYS A 139 6.72 14.98 -4.36
N GLY A 140 5.60 14.93 -3.62
CA GLY A 140 4.26 14.89 -4.19
C GLY A 140 3.74 13.49 -4.57
N THR A 141 4.53 12.43 -4.46
CA THR A 141 4.16 11.05 -4.78
C THR A 141 4.06 10.21 -3.51
N TRP A 142 3.00 9.42 -3.38
CA TRP A 142 2.84 8.47 -2.30
C TRP A 142 3.63 7.20 -2.58
N LEU A 143 4.58 6.85 -1.70
CA LEU A 143 5.46 5.69 -1.81
C LEU A 143 5.38 4.84 -0.55
N VAL A 144 5.41 3.52 -0.72
CA VAL A 144 5.47 2.57 0.40
C VAL A 144 6.85 2.64 1.03
N VAL A 145 6.94 3.02 2.31
CA VAL A 145 8.19 3.08 3.08
C VAL A 145 8.37 1.87 3.99
N ALA A 146 7.28 1.22 4.40
CA ALA A 146 7.34 -0.06 5.08
C ALA A 146 6.10 -0.91 4.75
N ALA A 147 6.24 -2.23 4.70
CA ALA A 147 5.11 -3.13 4.53
C ALA A 147 5.34 -4.48 5.21
N GLN A 148 4.25 -5.03 5.75
CA GLN A 148 4.16 -6.39 6.25
C GLN A 148 3.06 -7.12 5.51
N ASN A 149 3.37 -8.25 4.89
CA ASN A 149 2.40 -9.10 4.21
C ASN A 149 2.16 -10.39 5.01
N THR A 150 0.90 -10.81 5.15
CA THR A 150 0.52 -11.96 5.98
C THR A 150 -0.57 -12.76 5.28
N ASN A 151 -0.44 -14.09 5.25
CA ASN A 151 -1.54 -14.98 4.87
C ASN A 151 -2.59 -15.02 5.98
N SER A 152 -3.87 -15.15 5.60
CA SER A 152 -4.93 -15.47 6.55
C SER A 152 -4.75 -16.88 7.12
N GLY A 153 -5.08 -17.02 8.39
CA GLY A 153 -5.16 -18.29 9.08
C GLY A 153 -6.51 -18.45 9.77
N PRO A 154 -6.87 -19.65 10.24
CA PRO A 154 -8.06 -19.86 11.01
C PRO A 154 -7.98 -19.10 12.34
N VAL A 155 -9.08 -18.46 12.73
CA VAL A 155 -9.22 -17.76 14.01
C VAL A 155 -10.48 -18.29 14.70
N SER A 156 -10.36 -18.63 15.98
CA SER A 156 -11.51 -19.07 16.76
C SER A 156 -12.60 -17.97 16.82
N PRO A 157 -13.88 -18.29 16.55
CA PRO A 157 -14.97 -17.32 16.62
C PRO A 157 -15.07 -16.58 17.96
N GLU A 158 -14.72 -17.25 19.05
CA GLU A 158 -14.75 -16.67 20.41
C GLU A 158 -13.75 -15.51 20.54
N LEU A 159 -12.61 -15.58 19.86
CA LEU A 159 -11.61 -14.50 19.85
C LEU A 159 -12.08 -13.28 19.06
N LEU A 160 -13.07 -13.45 18.17
CA LEU A 160 -13.60 -12.37 17.35
C LEU A 160 -14.90 -11.79 17.92
N GLN A 161 -15.44 -12.39 18.98
CA GLN A 161 -16.66 -11.91 19.63
C GLN A 161 -16.48 -10.46 20.08
N ASP A 162 -17.42 -9.60 19.70
CA ASP A 162 -17.44 -8.16 20.00
C ASP A 162 -16.29 -7.34 19.39
N ILE A 163 -15.43 -7.95 18.57
CA ILE A 163 -14.40 -7.22 17.83
C ILE A 163 -14.96 -6.71 16.50
N LYS A 164 -14.91 -5.40 16.30
CA LYS A 164 -15.27 -4.76 15.04
C LYS A 164 -14.01 -4.52 14.21
N SER A 165 -13.82 -5.31 13.17
CA SER A 165 -12.77 -5.03 12.19
C SER A 165 -13.27 -4.03 11.15
N PRO A 166 -12.49 -2.99 10.79
CA PRO A 166 -12.85 -2.04 9.73
C PRO A 166 -12.83 -2.64 8.33
N ILE A 167 -12.17 -3.79 8.14
CA ILE A 167 -12.18 -4.58 6.91
C ILE A 167 -12.25 -6.08 7.22
N THR A 168 -12.83 -6.82 6.31
CA THR A 168 -12.93 -8.29 6.42
C THR A 168 -11.91 -8.95 5.49
N VAL A 169 -11.25 -10.01 5.99
CA VAL A 169 -10.42 -10.89 5.17
C VAL A 169 -11.20 -12.18 4.93
N PRO A 170 -11.70 -12.45 3.71
CA PRO A 170 -12.42 -13.67 3.42
C PRO A 170 -11.58 -14.92 3.72
N GLY A 171 -12.17 -15.90 4.39
CA GLY A 171 -11.48 -17.14 4.76
C GLY A 171 -10.70 -17.09 6.08
N SER A 172 -10.74 -15.96 6.82
CA SER A 172 -10.21 -15.87 8.18
C SER A 172 -11.18 -16.39 9.26
N VAL A 173 -12.41 -16.71 8.85
CA VAL A 173 -13.43 -17.35 9.73
C VAL A 173 -13.59 -18.79 9.27
N PRO A 174 -13.65 -19.77 10.17
CA PRO A 174 -13.86 -21.18 9.84
C PRO A 174 -15.20 -21.45 9.17
#